data_73e7f3845e5a7ac5a6a0a1e57e8f4ecd
#
_entry.id   73e7f3845e5a7ac5a6a0a1e57e8f4ecd
#
_cell.length_a   1.000
_cell.length_b   1.000
_cell.length_c   1.000
_cell.angle_alpha   90.00
_cell.angle_beta   90.00
_cell.angle_gamma   90.00
#
_symmetry.space_group_name_H-M   'P 1'
#
loop_
_entity.id
_entity.type
_entity.pdbx_description
1 polymer ?
#
loop_
_entity_poly.entity_id
_entity_poly.type
_entity_poly.pdbx_seq_one_letter_code
_entity_poly.pdbx_strand_id
1 'polypeptide(L)'
;LPAQDIDETALYDLLTRLEFKNFIKRFDLSGESVSAPRLPELKTERVENVLEAFNLMDSLTDCDRVYAIVPETLGAVCLLDGDTAHILFAEAFGDAWNDILRRLFDGTLSLVLHDAKAVVRALLQRGMDPKGIVFDTAIAAYLLDPTQSGYDLPRLALAYCNAELPELDLDDPAAVSLLGGQEDTEKAVAQHAGALRAIYAEAADRIEQLGMRKLYYEIELPLLRVLAEMEAAGCAVEPDELRAFGDKLDVRIRDLTEQIYHDADGEFNINSPKQLGE
;
A
#
# COMPACT_ATOMS: atom_id res chain seq x y z
N LEU A 1 -13.29 24.56 37.52
CA LEU A 1 -12.29 25.28 36.70
C LEU A 1 -13.00 25.82 35.49
N PRO A 2 -12.85 27.13 35.14
CA PRO A 2 -13.36 27.64 33.87
C PRO A 2 -12.78 26.81 32.73
N ALA A 3 -13.59 26.44 31.74
CA ALA A 3 -13.11 25.82 30.54
C ALA A 3 -12.08 26.78 29.90
N GLN A 4 -10.87 26.35 29.75
CA GLN A 4 -9.88 27.06 28.94
C GLN A 4 -10.29 26.94 27.49
N ASP A 5 -10.03 27.93 26.69
CA ASP A 5 -10.16 27.84 25.23
C ASP A 5 -9.32 26.67 24.76
N ILE A 6 -9.94 25.74 24.03
CA ILE A 6 -9.26 24.56 23.49
C ILE A 6 -8.37 25.06 22.35
N ASP A 7 -7.10 24.69 22.38
CA ASP A 7 -6.21 24.83 21.22
C ASP A 7 -6.64 23.78 20.18
N GLU A 8 -7.50 24.20 19.24
CA GLU A 8 -8.05 23.32 18.21
C GLU A 8 -6.97 22.71 17.32
N THR A 9 -5.88 23.43 17.08
CA THR A 9 -4.74 22.94 16.28
C THR A 9 -4.01 21.81 17.00
N ALA A 10 -3.65 22.03 18.26
CA ALA A 10 -2.96 21.01 19.04
C ALA A 10 -3.87 19.78 19.26
N LEU A 11 -5.18 19.99 19.39
CA LEU A 11 -6.16 18.90 19.50
C LEU A 11 -6.28 18.13 18.19
N TYR A 12 -6.35 18.82 17.04
CA TYR A 12 -6.38 18.19 15.72
C TYR A 12 -5.14 17.32 15.49
N ASP A 13 -3.94 17.86 15.74
CA ASP A 13 -2.69 17.15 15.60
C ASP A 13 -2.60 15.90 16.49
N LEU A 14 -3.06 16.03 17.75
CA LEU A 14 -3.12 14.92 18.69
C LEU A 14 -4.09 13.83 18.21
N LEU A 15 -5.30 14.20 17.79
CA LEU A 15 -6.32 13.25 17.34
C LEU A 15 -5.91 12.58 16.02
N THR A 16 -5.22 13.29 15.14
CA THR A 16 -4.64 12.75 13.89
C THR A 16 -3.57 11.73 14.21
N ARG A 17 -2.63 12.06 15.12
CA ARG A 17 -1.59 11.13 15.56
C ARG A 17 -2.14 9.88 16.25
N LEU A 18 -3.28 10.01 16.96
CA LEU A 18 -3.97 8.89 17.62
C LEU A 18 -4.97 8.18 16.68
N GLU A 19 -5.06 8.56 15.43
CA GLU A 19 -5.99 8.00 14.42
C GLU A 19 -7.48 8.13 14.80
N PHE A 20 -7.84 9.10 15.61
CA PHE A 20 -9.20 9.30 16.10
C PHE A 20 -10.07 10.11 15.13
N LYS A 21 -10.17 9.67 13.87
CA LYS A 21 -10.90 10.32 12.77
C LYS A 21 -12.35 10.67 13.13
N ASN A 22 -13.03 9.82 13.90
CA ASN A 22 -14.41 10.07 14.33
C ASN A 22 -14.51 11.26 15.29
N PHE A 23 -13.49 11.49 16.12
CA PHE A 23 -13.47 12.65 17.02
C PHE A 23 -13.15 13.93 16.25
N ILE A 24 -12.24 13.89 15.27
CA ILE A 24 -11.95 15.03 14.38
C ILE A 24 -13.25 15.50 13.71
N LYS A 25 -14.00 14.57 13.10
CA LYS A 25 -15.31 14.88 12.49
C LYS A 25 -16.35 15.36 13.50
N ARG A 26 -16.40 14.75 14.69
CA ARG A 26 -17.39 15.09 15.71
C ARG A 26 -17.18 16.46 16.31
N PHE A 27 -15.94 16.93 16.42
CA PHE A 27 -15.59 18.25 16.95
C PHE A 27 -15.47 19.31 15.84
N ASP A 28 -15.73 18.94 14.58
CA ASP A 28 -15.62 19.81 13.40
C ASP A 28 -14.27 20.55 13.34
N LEU A 29 -13.21 19.79 13.71
CA LEU A 29 -11.86 20.34 13.71
C LEU A 29 -11.34 20.40 12.28
N SER A 30 -11.11 21.62 11.79
CA SER A 30 -10.46 21.85 10.50
C SER A 30 -8.97 22.07 10.74
N GLY A 31 -8.14 21.31 10.08
CA GLY A 31 -6.67 21.43 10.16
C GLY A 31 -6.09 22.69 9.49
N GLU A 32 -6.79 23.85 9.58
CA GLU A 32 -6.45 25.06 8.82
C GLU A 32 -5.19 25.81 9.30
N SER A 33 -4.50 25.38 10.34
CA SER A 33 -3.45 26.24 10.92
C SER A 33 -2.03 25.69 11.02
N VAL A 34 -1.76 24.47 10.63
CA VAL A 34 -0.36 24.06 10.36
C VAL A 34 -0.25 23.86 8.86
N SER A 35 0.59 24.63 8.20
CA SER A 35 0.91 24.42 6.79
C SER A 35 1.55 23.03 6.67
N ALA A 36 0.69 22.01 6.63
CA ALA A 36 1.11 20.68 6.22
C ALA A 36 1.83 20.86 4.89
N PRO A 37 2.96 20.21 4.69
CA PRO A 37 3.53 20.13 3.36
C PRO A 37 2.47 19.47 2.48
N ARG A 38 1.68 20.28 1.78
CA ARG A 38 0.83 19.77 0.71
C ARG A 38 1.76 19.07 -0.24
N LEU A 39 1.41 17.82 -0.59
CA LEU A 39 2.15 17.16 -1.65
C LEU A 39 2.22 18.11 -2.85
N PRO A 40 3.39 18.25 -3.48
CA PRO A 40 3.52 19.12 -4.64
C PRO A 40 2.51 18.69 -5.69
N GLU A 41 1.89 19.67 -6.35
CA GLU A 41 1.02 19.39 -7.47
C GLU A 41 1.87 18.87 -8.62
N LEU A 42 1.64 17.63 -9.02
CA LEU A 42 2.38 16.98 -10.10
C LEU A 42 1.60 17.12 -11.41
N LYS A 43 2.34 17.27 -12.49
CA LYS A 43 1.79 17.12 -13.85
C LYS A 43 1.55 15.65 -14.13
N THR A 44 0.53 15.35 -14.92
CA THR A 44 0.28 14.00 -15.41
C THR A 44 0.49 13.95 -16.92
N GLU A 45 1.18 12.93 -17.37
CA GLU A 45 1.35 12.63 -18.79
C GLU A 45 1.07 11.16 -19.03
N ARG A 46 0.23 10.89 -20.02
CA ARG A 46 -0.06 9.52 -20.42
C ARG A 46 0.89 9.10 -21.53
N VAL A 47 1.51 7.94 -21.35
CA VAL A 47 2.38 7.33 -22.35
C VAL A 47 1.62 6.19 -23.01
N GLU A 48 1.43 6.28 -24.34
CA GLU A 48 0.56 5.36 -25.09
C GLU A 48 1.30 4.57 -26.17
N ASN A 49 2.57 4.83 -26.40
CA ASN A 49 3.35 4.07 -27.36
C ASN A 49 4.65 3.53 -26.79
N VAL A 50 5.10 2.42 -27.36
CA VAL A 50 6.26 1.65 -26.88
C VAL A 50 7.55 2.45 -26.94
N LEU A 51 7.76 3.24 -28.00
CA LEU A 51 8.98 4.03 -28.17
C LEU A 51 9.08 5.13 -27.12
N GLU A 52 8.00 5.81 -26.83
CA GLU A 52 7.95 6.82 -25.74
C GLU A 52 8.21 6.16 -24.37
N ALA A 53 7.63 4.99 -24.10
CA ALA A 53 7.86 4.25 -22.86
C ALA A 53 9.34 3.89 -22.68
N PHE A 54 10.00 3.39 -23.71
CA PHE A 54 11.43 3.08 -23.65
C PHE A 54 12.29 4.35 -23.53
N ASN A 55 12.00 5.40 -24.28
CA ASN A 55 12.71 6.68 -24.18
C ASN A 55 12.59 7.28 -22.77
N LEU A 56 11.41 7.21 -22.16
CA LEU A 56 11.20 7.63 -20.77
C LEU A 56 12.09 6.83 -19.82
N MET A 57 12.08 5.49 -19.93
CA MET A 57 12.92 4.66 -19.05
C MET A 57 14.42 4.93 -19.28
N ASP A 58 14.82 5.19 -20.52
CA ASP A 58 16.20 5.53 -20.83
C ASP A 58 16.61 6.89 -20.24
N SER A 59 15.71 7.89 -20.24
CA SER A 59 15.97 9.18 -19.60
C SER A 59 16.09 9.07 -18.07
N LEU A 60 15.45 8.08 -17.47
CA LEU A 60 15.46 7.84 -16.02
C LEU A 60 16.67 7.03 -15.52
N THR A 61 17.53 6.51 -16.43
CA THR A 61 18.69 5.68 -16.04
C THR A 61 19.74 6.46 -15.25
N ASP A 62 19.85 7.76 -15.48
CA ASP A 62 20.79 8.63 -14.76
C ASP A 62 20.23 9.16 -13.43
N CYS A 63 18.97 8.86 -13.09
CA CYS A 63 18.36 9.25 -11.84
C CYS A 63 18.83 8.35 -10.69
N ASP A 64 19.20 8.96 -9.56
CA ASP A 64 19.58 8.19 -8.36
C ASP A 64 18.43 7.28 -7.87
N ARG A 65 17.20 7.75 -8.04
CA ARG A 65 15.98 7.03 -7.63
C ARG A 65 14.84 7.33 -8.58
N VAL A 66 14.10 6.30 -8.93
CA VAL A 66 12.87 6.38 -9.73
C VAL A 66 11.70 5.90 -8.87
N TYR A 67 10.75 6.78 -8.62
CA TYR A 67 9.56 6.45 -7.83
C TYR A 67 8.51 5.87 -8.73
N ALA A 68 8.03 4.68 -8.41
CA ALA A 68 7.06 3.99 -9.23
C ALA A 68 5.87 3.47 -8.41
N ILE A 69 4.66 3.70 -8.94
CA ILE A 69 3.43 3.05 -8.47
C ILE A 69 3.11 1.93 -9.46
N VAL A 70 3.09 0.70 -8.95
CA VAL A 70 2.82 -0.49 -9.74
C VAL A 70 1.85 -1.37 -8.95
N PRO A 71 0.63 -1.62 -9.43
CA PRO A 71 -0.31 -2.53 -8.79
C PRO A 71 0.11 -3.99 -8.95
N GLU A 72 -0.40 -4.87 -8.09
CA GLU A 72 -0.14 -6.31 -8.14
C GLU A 72 -0.61 -6.95 -9.44
N THR A 73 -1.71 -6.48 -10.01
CA THR A 73 -2.20 -6.96 -11.32
C THR A 73 -1.23 -6.70 -12.46
N LEU A 74 -0.29 -5.76 -12.27
CA LEU A 74 0.59 -5.26 -13.32
C LEU A 74 -0.18 -4.66 -14.50
N GLY A 75 -1.38 -4.11 -14.25
CA GLY A 75 -2.25 -3.49 -15.26
C GLY A 75 -1.88 -2.05 -15.59
N ALA A 76 -1.09 -1.42 -14.73
CA ALA A 76 -0.63 -0.05 -14.91
C ALA A 76 0.77 0.14 -14.32
N VAL A 77 1.44 1.20 -14.74
CA VAL A 77 2.70 1.69 -14.15
C VAL A 77 2.65 3.21 -14.15
N CYS A 78 2.99 3.83 -13.02
CA CYS A 78 3.28 5.26 -12.97
C CYS A 78 4.75 5.45 -12.61
N LEU A 79 5.47 6.24 -13.40
CA LEU A 79 6.86 6.63 -13.17
C LEU A 79 6.93 8.13 -12.93
N LEU A 80 7.59 8.54 -11.87
CA LEU A 80 7.79 9.94 -11.55
C LEU A 80 9.13 10.44 -12.09
N ASP A 81 9.07 11.40 -13.01
CA ASP A 81 10.22 12.13 -13.54
C ASP A 81 10.11 13.60 -13.11
N GLY A 82 10.99 14.05 -12.23
CA GLY A 82 10.90 15.38 -11.64
C GLY A 82 9.54 15.63 -10.99
N ASP A 83 8.76 16.53 -11.56
CA ASP A 83 7.39 16.86 -11.12
C ASP A 83 6.31 16.36 -12.13
N THR A 84 6.67 15.43 -12.99
CA THR A 84 5.73 14.82 -13.95
C THR A 84 5.55 13.34 -13.64
N ALA A 85 4.30 12.92 -13.46
CA ALA A 85 3.89 11.53 -13.31
C ALA A 85 3.51 10.97 -14.69
N HIS A 86 4.32 10.09 -15.22
CA HIS A 86 4.08 9.39 -16.48
C HIS A 86 3.32 8.11 -16.22
N ILE A 87 2.12 7.98 -16.82
CA ILE A 87 1.21 6.87 -16.53
C ILE A 87 1.07 6.01 -17.78
N LEU A 88 1.34 4.73 -17.63
CA LEU A 88 1.27 3.69 -18.63
C LEU A 88 0.18 2.69 -18.24
N PHE A 89 -0.80 2.46 -19.08
CA PHE A 89 -1.81 1.42 -18.89
C PHE A 89 -1.57 0.26 -19.86
N ALA A 90 -1.62 -0.98 -19.35
CA ALA A 90 -1.33 -2.18 -20.14
C ALA A 90 -2.18 -2.29 -21.42
N GLU A 91 -3.42 -1.82 -21.37
CA GLU A 91 -4.35 -1.85 -22.50
C GLU A 91 -3.86 -1.07 -23.75
N ALA A 92 -3.05 -0.01 -23.54
CA ALA A 92 -2.50 0.78 -24.62
C ALA A 92 -1.35 0.06 -25.37
N PHE A 93 -0.71 -0.93 -24.75
CA PHE A 93 0.49 -1.57 -25.27
C PHE A 93 0.27 -2.99 -25.78
N GLY A 94 -0.83 -3.64 -25.41
CA GLY A 94 -1.13 -5.00 -25.85
C GLY A 94 0.02 -5.99 -25.56
N ASP A 95 0.47 -6.71 -26.60
CA ASP A 95 1.53 -7.73 -26.47
C ASP A 95 2.89 -7.14 -26.02
N ALA A 96 3.14 -5.87 -26.32
CA ALA A 96 4.39 -5.19 -25.93
C ALA A 96 4.46 -4.87 -24.43
N TRP A 97 3.36 -4.99 -23.69
CA TRP A 97 3.35 -4.69 -22.26
C TRP A 97 4.37 -5.49 -21.44
N ASN A 98 4.51 -6.77 -21.75
CA ASN A 98 5.51 -7.61 -21.08
C ASN A 98 6.96 -7.16 -21.35
N ASP A 99 7.25 -6.57 -22.50
CA ASP A 99 8.59 -6.06 -22.80
C ASP A 99 8.86 -4.75 -22.06
N ILE A 100 7.82 -3.92 -21.88
CA ILE A 100 7.88 -2.74 -21.02
C ILE A 100 8.17 -3.14 -19.56
N LEU A 101 7.44 -4.12 -19.00
CA LEU A 101 7.69 -4.62 -17.66
C LEU A 101 9.10 -5.22 -17.51
N ARG A 102 9.59 -5.99 -18.51
CA ARG A 102 10.96 -6.51 -18.50
C ARG A 102 11.99 -5.39 -18.46
N ARG A 103 11.80 -4.35 -19.28
CA ARG A 103 12.71 -3.19 -19.31
C ARG A 103 12.68 -2.40 -18.00
N LEU A 104 11.49 -2.23 -17.40
CA LEU A 104 11.34 -1.55 -16.11
C LEU A 104 12.08 -2.25 -14.99
N PHE A 105 12.03 -3.59 -14.97
CA PHE A 105 12.58 -4.43 -13.91
C PHE A 105 13.87 -5.18 -14.31
N ASP A 106 14.63 -4.72 -15.31
CA ASP A 106 15.90 -5.34 -15.73
C ASP A 106 17.10 -5.00 -14.82
N GLY A 107 16.93 -4.04 -13.93
CA GLY A 107 17.95 -3.58 -12.99
C GLY A 107 18.69 -2.33 -13.44
N THR A 108 18.34 -1.72 -14.57
CA THR A 108 18.94 -0.46 -15.01
C THR A 108 18.40 0.75 -14.26
N LEU A 109 17.16 0.67 -13.75
CA LEU A 109 16.53 1.70 -12.94
C LEU A 109 16.64 1.38 -11.45
N SER A 110 16.88 2.40 -10.62
CA SER A 110 16.87 2.30 -9.16
C SER A 110 15.47 2.62 -8.63
N LEU A 111 14.61 1.60 -8.57
CA LEU A 111 13.18 1.74 -8.26
C LEU A 111 12.92 1.87 -6.77
N VAL A 112 12.12 2.86 -6.39
CA VAL A 112 11.48 3.00 -5.09
C VAL A 112 10.01 2.64 -5.25
N LEU A 113 9.57 1.63 -4.52
CA LEU A 113 8.20 1.11 -4.55
C LEU A 113 7.55 1.18 -3.16
N HIS A 114 6.28 0.84 -3.13
CA HIS A 114 5.52 0.58 -1.92
C HIS A 114 4.91 -0.80 -2.01
N ASP A 115 5.09 -1.65 -0.98
CA ASP A 115 4.65 -3.05 -0.93
C ASP A 115 5.05 -3.86 -2.18
N ALA A 116 6.33 -3.77 -2.51
CA ALA A 116 6.89 -4.36 -3.72
C ALA A 116 6.83 -5.89 -3.76
N LYS A 117 6.59 -6.58 -2.62
CA LYS A 117 6.54 -8.04 -2.57
C LYS A 117 5.46 -8.61 -3.47
N ALA A 118 4.26 -8.01 -3.47
CA ALA A 118 3.15 -8.44 -4.32
C ALA A 118 3.49 -8.27 -5.81
N VAL A 119 4.11 -7.15 -6.18
CA VAL A 119 4.60 -6.87 -7.55
C VAL A 119 5.66 -7.89 -7.98
N VAL A 120 6.65 -8.16 -7.14
CA VAL A 120 7.71 -9.16 -7.40
C VAL A 120 7.10 -10.55 -7.62
N ARG A 121 6.17 -10.97 -6.76
CA ARG A 121 5.45 -12.24 -6.91
C ARG A 121 4.73 -12.32 -8.25
N ALA A 122 3.98 -11.28 -8.63
CA ALA A 122 3.24 -11.25 -9.89
C ALA A 122 4.17 -11.30 -11.12
N LEU A 123 5.34 -10.66 -11.06
CA LEU A 123 6.36 -10.73 -12.12
C LEU A 123 6.97 -12.12 -12.21
N LEU A 124 7.32 -12.75 -11.08
CA LEU A 124 7.82 -14.13 -11.03
C LEU A 124 6.83 -15.13 -11.63
N GLN A 125 5.53 -14.99 -11.33
CA GLN A 125 4.47 -15.82 -11.90
C GLN A 125 4.36 -15.66 -13.42
N ARG A 126 4.75 -14.50 -13.99
CA ARG A 126 4.86 -14.26 -15.43
C ARG A 126 6.20 -14.73 -16.03
N GLY A 127 7.05 -15.39 -15.23
CA GLY A 127 8.37 -15.85 -15.66
C GLY A 127 9.41 -14.74 -15.87
N MET A 128 9.22 -13.61 -15.19
CA MET A 128 10.17 -12.50 -15.19
C MET A 128 11.05 -12.57 -13.94
N ASP A 129 12.28 -12.05 -14.03
CA ASP A 129 13.24 -11.95 -12.93
C ASP A 129 13.44 -10.48 -12.55
N PRO A 130 12.57 -9.89 -11.68
CA PRO A 130 12.62 -8.47 -11.38
C PRO A 130 13.89 -8.10 -10.60
N LYS A 131 14.50 -6.99 -11.02
CA LYS A 131 15.68 -6.36 -10.44
C LYS A 131 15.48 -4.86 -10.32
N GLY A 132 16.40 -4.17 -9.65
CA GLY A 132 16.41 -2.71 -9.58
C GLY A 132 15.53 -2.13 -8.45
N ILE A 133 14.86 -2.95 -7.65
CA ILE A 133 14.13 -2.46 -6.47
C ILE A 133 15.16 -2.15 -5.38
N VAL A 134 15.34 -0.87 -5.10
CA VAL A 134 16.35 -0.39 -4.14
C VAL A 134 15.76 0.12 -2.84
N PHE A 135 14.43 0.31 -2.80
CA PHE A 135 13.72 0.73 -1.60
C PHE A 135 12.25 0.33 -1.65
N ASP A 136 11.72 -0.09 -0.49
CA ASP A 136 10.30 -0.35 -0.25
C ASP A 136 9.85 0.46 0.98
N THR A 137 8.88 1.36 0.79
CA THR A 137 8.44 2.26 1.86
C THR A 137 7.59 1.57 2.91
N ALA A 138 6.91 0.46 2.60
CA ALA A 138 6.15 -0.31 3.58
C ALA A 138 7.09 -1.03 4.56
N ILE A 139 8.16 -1.66 4.06
CA ILE A 139 9.20 -2.29 4.88
C ILE A 139 9.90 -1.25 5.75
N ALA A 140 10.25 -0.09 5.17
CA ALA A 140 10.86 1.00 5.90
C ALA A 140 9.99 1.47 7.07
N ALA A 141 8.70 1.71 6.81
CA ALA A 141 7.73 2.12 7.82
C ALA A 141 7.55 1.07 8.92
N TYR A 142 7.50 -0.22 8.54
CA TYR A 142 7.44 -1.32 9.51
C TYR A 142 8.65 -1.32 10.46
N LEU A 143 9.86 -1.14 9.96
CA LEU A 143 11.04 -1.09 10.79
C LEU A 143 11.06 0.14 11.71
N LEU A 144 10.59 1.28 11.22
CA LEU A 144 10.57 2.53 11.98
C LEU A 144 9.51 2.54 13.08
N ASP A 145 8.39 1.86 12.88
CA ASP A 145 7.32 1.71 13.88
C ASP A 145 6.57 0.38 13.69
N PRO A 146 7.04 -0.73 14.28
CA PRO A 146 6.43 -2.05 14.13
C PRO A 146 5.11 -2.21 14.90
N THR A 147 4.66 -1.19 15.61
CA THR A 147 3.42 -1.25 16.42
C THR A 147 2.18 -0.82 15.66
N GLN A 148 2.33 -0.30 14.46
CA GLN A 148 1.20 0.13 13.62
C GLN A 148 0.36 -1.05 13.15
N SER A 149 -0.94 -0.81 12.98
CA SER A 149 -1.91 -1.83 12.53
C SER A 149 -1.87 -2.07 11.01
N GLY A 150 -1.13 -1.26 10.25
CA GLY A 150 -0.96 -1.38 8.79
C GLY A 150 -0.01 -0.34 8.25
N TYR A 151 0.48 -0.60 7.05
CA TYR A 151 1.51 0.21 6.37
C TYR A 151 1.09 0.56 4.93
N ASP A 152 -0.22 0.67 4.68
CA ASP A 152 -0.74 1.11 3.39
C ASP A 152 -0.33 2.56 3.07
N LEU A 153 -0.18 2.85 1.78
CA LEU A 153 0.35 4.14 1.33
C LEU A 153 -0.48 5.35 1.79
N PRO A 154 -1.84 5.32 1.79
CA PRO A 154 -2.65 6.42 2.32
C PRO A 154 -2.40 6.69 3.81
N ARG A 155 -2.25 5.65 4.62
CA ARG A 155 -1.93 5.79 6.03
C ARG A 155 -0.56 6.41 6.25
N LEU A 156 0.44 5.95 5.50
CA LEU A 156 1.79 6.52 5.57
C LEU A 156 1.82 7.96 5.07
N ALA A 157 1.07 8.31 4.02
CA ALA A 157 0.95 9.68 3.55
C ALA A 157 0.36 10.60 4.63
N LEU A 158 -0.64 10.14 5.36
CA LEU A 158 -1.18 10.89 6.49
C LEU A 158 -0.14 11.05 7.61
N ALA A 159 0.57 9.97 7.96
CA ALA A 159 1.53 9.97 9.08
C ALA A 159 2.81 10.78 8.78
N TYR A 160 3.33 10.69 7.57
CA TYR A 160 4.61 11.30 7.18
C TYR A 160 4.46 12.66 6.51
N CYS A 161 3.36 12.88 5.77
CA CYS A 161 3.16 14.08 4.96
C CYS A 161 1.93 14.89 5.39
N ASN A 162 1.16 14.42 6.38
CA ASN A 162 -0.15 14.96 6.76
C ASN A 162 -1.06 15.18 5.53
N ALA A 163 -1.02 14.26 4.57
CA ALA A 163 -1.76 14.31 3.33
C ALA A 163 -2.78 13.18 3.26
N GLU A 164 -4.04 13.52 2.99
CA GLU A 164 -5.05 12.51 2.66
C GLU A 164 -4.96 12.20 1.17
N LEU A 165 -4.75 10.91 0.84
CA LEU A 165 -4.76 10.44 -0.53
C LEU A 165 -6.18 10.00 -0.91
N PRO A 166 -6.60 10.24 -2.17
CA PRO A 166 -7.84 9.67 -2.68
C PRO A 166 -7.76 8.13 -2.70
N GLU A 167 -8.91 7.48 -2.64
CA GLU A 167 -8.96 6.04 -2.89
C GLU A 167 -8.46 5.77 -4.32
N LEU A 168 -7.55 4.80 -4.44
CA LEU A 168 -6.98 4.39 -5.71
C LEU A 168 -6.98 2.87 -5.76
N ASP A 169 -7.76 2.32 -6.66
CA ASP A 169 -7.73 0.90 -6.99
C ASP A 169 -7.31 0.75 -8.45
N LEU A 170 -6.03 0.49 -8.66
CA LEU A 170 -5.47 0.21 -9.98
C LEU A 170 -5.61 -1.27 -10.36
N ASP A 171 -6.09 -2.10 -9.43
CA ASP A 171 -6.29 -3.54 -9.63
C ASP A 171 -7.68 -3.84 -10.21
N ASP A 172 -8.65 -2.91 -10.07
CA ASP A 172 -9.96 -2.99 -10.71
C ASP A 172 -10.13 -1.91 -11.80
N PRO A 173 -10.02 -2.27 -13.08
CA PRO A 173 -10.25 -1.33 -14.20
C PRO A 173 -11.65 -0.70 -14.20
N ALA A 174 -12.65 -1.37 -13.59
CA ALA A 174 -13.99 -0.84 -13.46
C ALA A 174 -14.08 0.22 -12.35
N ALA A 175 -13.32 0.10 -11.27
CA ALA A 175 -13.21 1.09 -10.20
C ALA A 175 -12.62 2.40 -10.74
N VAL A 176 -11.62 2.33 -11.62
CA VAL A 176 -11.04 3.47 -12.33
C VAL A 176 -12.11 4.27 -13.09
N SER A 177 -13.12 3.59 -13.66
CA SER A 177 -14.23 4.22 -14.38
C SER A 177 -15.30 4.82 -13.45
N LEU A 178 -15.43 4.35 -12.20
CA LEU A 178 -16.44 4.79 -11.25
C LEU A 178 -16.02 6.03 -10.44
N LEU A 179 -14.71 6.32 -10.36
CA LEU A 179 -14.14 7.41 -9.56
C LEU A 179 -14.30 8.82 -10.17
N GLY A 180 -15.03 9.00 -11.27
CA GLY A 180 -15.33 10.33 -11.78
C GLY A 180 -14.75 10.64 -13.17
N GLY A 181 -13.98 9.73 -13.74
CA GLY A 181 -13.37 9.89 -15.06
C GLY A 181 -11.86 9.66 -15.05
N GLN A 182 -11.32 9.55 -16.26
CA GLN A 182 -9.92 9.22 -16.48
C GLN A 182 -8.94 10.26 -15.90
N GLU A 183 -9.30 11.54 -15.94
CA GLU A 183 -8.47 12.63 -15.42
C GLU A 183 -8.35 12.60 -13.88
N ASP A 184 -9.42 12.21 -13.16
CA ASP A 184 -9.39 12.11 -11.70
C ASP A 184 -8.53 10.93 -11.25
N THR A 185 -8.54 9.83 -12.00
CA THR A 185 -7.66 8.67 -11.73
C THR A 185 -6.19 9.03 -11.95
N GLU A 186 -5.86 9.71 -13.03
CA GLU A 186 -4.48 10.13 -13.30
C GLU A 186 -3.96 11.08 -12.21
N LYS A 187 -4.80 12.02 -11.75
CA LYS A 187 -4.48 12.88 -10.60
C LYS A 187 -4.28 12.08 -9.31
N ALA A 188 -5.14 11.11 -9.05
CA ALA A 188 -5.01 10.24 -7.88
C ALA A 188 -3.69 9.46 -7.90
N VAL A 189 -3.33 8.87 -9.04
CA VAL A 189 -2.05 8.15 -9.24
C VAL A 189 -0.86 9.09 -9.01
N ALA A 190 -0.91 10.30 -9.57
CA ALA A 190 0.14 11.29 -9.37
C ALA A 190 0.30 11.69 -7.91
N GLN A 191 -0.80 11.87 -7.16
CA GLN A 191 -0.75 12.14 -5.72
C GLN A 191 -0.11 10.98 -4.94
N HIS A 192 -0.41 9.73 -5.29
CA HIS A 192 0.23 8.56 -4.70
C HIS A 192 1.73 8.52 -4.99
N ALA A 193 2.15 8.83 -6.23
CA ALA A 193 3.57 8.90 -6.60
C ALA A 193 4.30 10.03 -5.85
N GLY A 194 3.66 11.18 -5.68
CA GLY A 194 4.17 12.29 -4.88
C GLY A 194 4.34 11.93 -3.40
N ALA A 195 3.35 11.22 -2.84
CA ALA A 195 3.41 10.72 -1.48
C ALA A 195 4.53 9.69 -1.31
N LEU A 196 4.68 8.75 -2.24
CA LEU A 196 5.76 7.78 -2.24
C LEU A 196 7.13 8.45 -2.16
N ARG A 197 7.36 9.49 -2.98
CA ARG A 197 8.60 10.28 -2.96
C ARG A 197 8.84 10.95 -1.60
N ALA A 198 7.82 11.56 -1.03
CA ALA A 198 7.93 12.26 0.25
C ALA A 198 8.16 11.28 1.42
N ILE A 199 7.46 10.15 1.45
CA ILE A 199 7.63 9.10 2.46
C ILE A 199 9.04 8.51 2.35
N TYR A 200 9.53 8.24 1.13
CA TYR A 200 10.90 7.76 0.93
C TYR A 200 11.93 8.70 1.55
N ALA A 201 11.83 10.00 1.28
CA ALA A 201 12.81 10.98 1.78
C ALA A 201 12.90 10.96 3.32
N GLU A 202 11.76 10.98 3.99
CA GLU A 202 11.69 10.95 5.46
C GLU A 202 12.12 9.57 6.03
N ALA A 203 11.62 8.48 5.45
CA ALA A 203 11.90 7.13 5.94
C ALA A 203 13.38 6.73 5.74
N ALA A 204 13.98 7.08 4.60
CA ALA A 204 15.38 6.80 4.32
C ALA A 204 16.30 7.56 5.30
N ASP A 205 16.01 8.83 5.55
CA ASP A 205 16.77 9.64 6.51
C ASP A 205 16.66 9.07 7.94
N ARG A 206 15.46 8.69 8.38
CA ARG A 206 15.26 8.09 9.71
C ARG A 206 15.94 6.72 9.87
N ILE A 207 15.96 5.89 8.84
CA ILE A 207 16.70 4.60 8.84
C ILE A 207 18.19 4.86 9.08
N GLU A 208 18.79 5.89 8.44
CA GLU A 208 20.18 6.27 8.63
C GLU A 208 20.42 6.81 10.05
N GLN A 209 19.57 7.74 10.52
CA GLN A 209 19.70 8.35 11.86
C GLN A 209 19.60 7.32 13.00
N LEU A 210 18.75 6.30 12.83
CA LEU A 210 18.58 5.22 13.82
C LEU A 210 19.60 4.09 13.67
N GLY A 211 20.52 4.17 12.70
CA GLY A 211 21.55 3.15 12.45
C GLY A 211 20.97 1.83 11.93
N MET A 212 19.78 1.85 11.35
CA MET A 212 19.09 0.65 10.82
C MET A 212 19.48 0.29 9.40
N ARG A 213 20.43 1.02 8.77
CA ARG A 213 20.84 0.81 7.38
C ARG A 213 21.14 -0.64 7.07
N LYS A 214 21.97 -1.30 7.89
CA LYS A 214 22.33 -2.71 7.67
C LYS A 214 21.13 -3.63 7.76
N LEU A 215 20.25 -3.44 8.75
CA LEU A 215 19.03 -4.22 8.91
C LEU A 215 18.15 -4.08 7.67
N TYR A 216 17.94 -2.85 7.21
CA TYR A 216 17.08 -2.56 6.07
C TYR A 216 17.64 -3.13 4.76
N TYR A 217 18.88 -2.74 4.36
CA TYR A 217 19.42 -3.05 3.04
C TYR A 217 20.03 -4.45 2.90
N GLU A 218 20.53 -5.04 4.00
CA GLU A 218 21.21 -6.35 3.94
C GLU A 218 20.31 -7.50 4.41
N ILE A 219 19.19 -7.23 5.08
CA ILE A 219 18.29 -8.26 5.62
C ILE A 219 16.89 -8.09 5.07
N GLU A 220 16.17 -7.01 5.42
CA GLU A 220 14.74 -6.90 5.15
C GLU A 220 14.42 -6.71 3.66
N LEU A 221 15.13 -5.83 2.97
CA LEU A 221 14.90 -5.61 1.54
C LEU A 221 15.21 -6.85 0.69
N PRO A 222 16.34 -7.58 0.89
CA PRO A 222 16.57 -8.85 0.20
C PRO A 222 15.57 -9.94 0.57
N LEU A 223 15.09 -9.97 1.82
CA LEU A 223 14.09 -10.94 2.28
C LEU A 223 12.77 -10.81 1.52
N LEU A 224 12.39 -9.60 1.08
CA LEU A 224 11.22 -9.36 0.24
C LEU A 224 11.18 -10.33 -0.96
N ARG A 225 12.31 -10.45 -1.67
CA ARG A 225 12.41 -11.35 -2.83
C ARG A 225 12.23 -12.81 -2.43
N VAL A 226 12.87 -13.25 -1.36
CA VAL A 226 12.76 -14.63 -0.87
C VAL A 226 11.32 -14.97 -0.53
N LEU A 227 10.63 -14.08 0.17
CA LEU A 227 9.21 -14.25 0.51
C LEU A 227 8.32 -14.28 -0.74
N ALA A 228 8.58 -13.42 -1.72
CA ALA A 228 7.85 -13.43 -2.98
C ALA A 228 8.04 -14.75 -3.76
N GLU A 229 9.26 -15.31 -3.78
CA GLU A 229 9.56 -16.60 -4.38
C GLU A 229 8.85 -17.75 -3.66
N MET A 230 8.83 -17.74 -2.32
CA MET A 230 8.10 -18.72 -1.52
C MET A 230 6.59 -18.65 -1.80
N GLU A 231 6.02 -17.46 -1.87
CA GLU A 231 4.61 -17.26 -2.19
C GLU A 231 4.27 -17.67 -3.63
N ALA A 232 5.16 -17.40 -4.59
CA ALA A 232 5.00 -17.80 -5.98
C ALA A 232 5.07 -19.33 -6.16
N ALA A 233 5.96 -20.00 -5.41
CA ALA A 233 6.06 -21.46 -5.39
C ALA A 233 4.88 -22.14 -4.72
N GLY A 234 4.30 -21.47 -3.69
CA GLY A 234 3.21 -22.00 -2.90
C GLY A 234 3.58 -23.20 -2.03
N CYS A 235 2.58 -23.78 -1.39
CA CYS A 235 2.72 -25.03 -0.64
C CYS A 235 1.61 -26.00 -1.05
N ALA A 236 1.93 -27.29 -1.08
CA ALA A 236 0.94 -28.32 -1.33
C ALA A 236 0.00 -28.47 -0.12
N VAL A 237 -1.29 -28.57 -0.39
CA VAL A 237 -2.31 -28.80 0.62
C VAL A 237 -3.10 -30.03 0.21
N GLU A 238 -3.41 -30.92 1.17
CA GLU A 238 -4.30 -32.08 0.96
C GLU A 238 -5.75 -31.65 1.20
N PRO A 239 -6.53 -31.38 0.13
CA PRO A 239 -7.88 -30.82 0.27
C PRO A 239 -8.83 -31.73 1.03
N ASP A 240 -8.68 -33.05 0.87
CA ASP A 240 -9.57 -34.03 1.50
C ASP A 240 -9.31 -34.14 3.01
N GLU A 241 -8.04 -34.03 3.45
CA GLU A 241 -7.72 -33.97 4.87
C GLU A 241 -8.23 -32.69 5.53
N LEU A 242 -8.12 -31.55 4.83
CA LEU A 242 -8.69 -30.29 5.30
C LEU A 242 -10.22 -30.35 5.43
N ARG A 243 -10.92 -30.93 4.45
CA ARG A 243 -12.37 -31.13 4.52
C ARG A 243 -12.74 -32.04 5.69
N ALA A 244 -12.06 -33.20 5.82
CA ALA A 244 -12.31 -34.12 6.92
C ALA A 244 -12.03 -33.50 8.31
N PHE A 245 -11.07 -32.58 8.39
CA PHE A 245 -10.83 -31.81 9.61
C PHE A 245 -11.93 -30.77 9.84
N GLY A 246 -12.36 -30.07 8.80
CA GLY A 246 -13.51 -29.15 8.84
C GLY A 246 -14.77 -29.83 9.35
N ASP A 247 -15.12 -30.99 8.79
CA ASP A 247 -16.29 -31.79 9.21
C ASP A 247 -16.24 -32.16 10.71
N LYS A 248 -15.06 -32.51 11.23
CA LYS A 248 -14.86 -32.79 12.66
C LYS A 248 -15.07 -31.54 13.53
N LEU A 249 -14.58 -30.38 13.04
CA LEU A 249 -14.79 -29.13 13.74
C LEU A 249 -16.26 -28.73 13.75
N ASP A 250 -16.97 -28.88 12.65
CA ASP A 250 -18.41 -28.57 12.52
C ASP A 250 -19.27 -29.39 13.47
N VAL A 251 -18.97 -30.68 13.63
CA VAL A 251 -19.63 -31.53 14.64
C VAL A 251 -19.38 -30.97 16.03
N ARG A 252 -18.11 -30.66 16.34
CA ARG A 252 -17.76 -30.17 17.68
C ARG A 252 -18.37 -28.80 17.98
N ILE A 253 -18.41 -27.91 16.99
CA ILE A 253 -19.04 -26.57 17.12
C ILE A 253 -20.54 -26.74 17.40
N ARG A 254 -21.23 -27.64 16.69
CA ARG A 254 -22.65 -27.92 16.93
C ARG A 254 -22.89 -28.42 18.35
N ASP A 255 -22.14 -29.44 18.79
CA ASP A 255 -22.26 -30.01 20.11
C ASP A 255 -22.08 -28.95 21.20
N LEU A 256 -21.06 -28.09 21.04
CA LEU A 256 -20.79 -27.00 21.99
C LEU A 256 -21.87 -25.91 21.94
N THR A 257 -22.38 -25.59 20.76
CA THR A 257 -23.48 -24.62 20.60
C THR A 257 -24.73 -25.09 21.32
N GLU A 258 -25.10 -26.38 21.14
CA GLU A 258 -26.25 -26.97 21.84
C GLU A 258 -26.06 -26.97 23.36
N GLN A 259 -24.87 -27.27 23.84
CA GLN A 259 -24.55 -27.20 25.28
C GLN A 259 -24.70 -25.77 25.82
N ILE A 260 -24.17 -24.78 25.10
CA ILE A 260 -24.27 -23.35 25.51
C ILE A 260 -25.73 -22.91 25.54
N TYR A 261 -26.54 -23.27 24.55
CA TYR A 261 -27.97 -22.92 24.52
C TYR A 261 -28.75 -23.62 25.64
N HIS A 262 -28.40 -24.88 25.94
CA HIS A 262 -28.99 -25.60 27.05
C HIS A 262 -28.65 -24.92 28.41
N ASP A 263 -27.37 -24.54 28.60
CA ASP A 263 -26.89 -23.95 29.86
C ASP A 263 -27.42 -22.51 30.04
N ALA A 264 -27.74 -21.82 28.94
CA ALA A 264 -28.31 -20.47 28.92
C ALA A 264 -29.84 -20.43 28.93
N ASP A 265 -30.52 -21.61 29.00
CA ASP A 265 -31.98 -21.74 28.89
C ASP A 265 -32.59 -21.07 27.64
N GLY A 266 -31.82 -20.96 26.53
CA GLY A 266 -32.33 -20.38 25.30
C GLY A 266 -31.24 -20.12 24.24
N GLU A 267 -31.71 -19.92 22.98
CA GLU A 267 -30.84 -19.56 21.87
C GLU A 267 -30.54 -18.06 21.87
N PHE A 268 -29.28 -17.72 21.62
CA PHE A 268 -28.80 -16.34 21.44
C PHE A 268 -27.63 -16.29 20.48
N ASN A 269 -27.24 -15.12 20.01
CA ASN A 269 -26.08 -14.99 19.15
C ASN A 269 -24.77 -15.08 19.97
N ILE A 270 -24.16 -16.27 19.99
CA ILE A 270 -22.90 -16.57 20.71
C ILE A 270 -21.75 -15.63 20.28
N ASN A 271 -21.76 -15.16 19.04
CA ASN A 271 -20.74 -14.23 18.52
C ASN A 271 -21.00 -12.75 18.92
N SER A 272 -22.06 -12.48 19.65
CA SER A 272 -22.35 -11.13 20.17
C SER A 272 -21.84 -11.01 21.61
N PRO A 273 -20.75 -10.23 21.85
CA PRO A 273 -20.23 -10.03 23.23
C PRO A 273 -21.30 -9.48 24.18
N LYS A 274 -22.26 -8.69 23.67
CA LYS A 274 -23.36 -8.15 24.45
C LYS A 274 -24.32 -9.23 24.91
N GLN A 275 -24.79 -10.10 23.99
CA GLN A 275 -25.74 -11.18 24.34
C GLN A 275 -25.08 -12.29 25.14
N LEU A 276 -23.76 -12.51 24.94
CA LEU A 276 -23.02 -13.48 25.73
C LEU A 276 -22.80 -13.01 27.18
N GLY A 277 -22.82 -11.71 27.45
CA GLY A 277 -22.64 -11.14 28.77
C GLY A 277 -23.95 -10.94 29.56
N GLU A 278 -25.11 -11.09 28.93
CA GLU A 278 -26.43 -11.04 29.58
C GLU A 278 -26.78 -12.42 30.17
#